data_9a63a30e986abdb267c1fd49c803dcd2
#
_entry.id   9a63a30e986abdb267c1fd49c803dcd2
#
_cell.length_a   1.000
_cell.length_b   1.000
_cell.length_c   1.000
_cell.angle_alpha   90.00
_cell.angle_beta   90.00
_cell.angle_gamma   90.00
#
_symmetry.space_group_name_H-M   'P 1'
#
loop_
_entity.id
_entity.type
_entity.pdbx_description
1 polymer ?
#
loop_
_entity_poly.entity_id
_entity_poly.type
_entity_poly.pdbx_seq_one_letter_code
_entity_poly.pdbx_strand_id
1 'polypeptide(L)'
;MTGAEVTDFLSECTDAGYQKWWPGVHLHLRPVAVGNVDHVGDAVFMDEFIGKRRLRMTAVVVEAEPGRKIVWQLKKGICLPAWLTIEVTDRAGCVHVRHTITAGWTGPGRILDPLLKMYFSPRFAAAMDRHVHTEFPLIRERLHPTAQ
;
A
#
# COMPACT_ATOMS: atom_id res chain seq x y z
N MET A 1 1.55 14.40 -13.24
CA MET A 1 1.43 13.80 -11.91
C MET A 1 2.72 14.05 -11.16
N THR A 2 2.63 14.45 -9.91
CA THR A 2 3.75 14.75 -8.98
C THR A 2 3.76 13.75 -7.83
N GLY A 3 4.88 13.69 -7.09
CA GLY A 3 4.98 12.85 -5.90
C GLY A 3 3.98 13.25 -4.81
N ALA A 4 3.73 14.54 -4.64
CA ALA A 4 2.73 15.04 -3.71
C ALA A 4 1.33 14.51 -4.07
N GLU A 5 0.91 14.62 -5.33
CA GLU A 5 -0.38 14.08 -5.78
C GLU A 5 -0.53 12.58 -5.50
N VAL A 6 0.55 11.80 -5.61
CA VAL A 6 0.53 10.36 -5.30
C VAL A 6 0.37 10.11 -3.81
N THR A 7 1.16 10.80 -2.97
CA THR A 7 1.08 10.60 -1.51
C THR A 7 -0.26 11.07 -0.95
N ASP A 8 -0.78 12.21 -1.42
CA ASP A 8 -2.08 12.75 -1.00
C ASP A 8 -3.22 11.81 -1.42
N PHE A 9 -3.18 11.31 -2.67
CA PHE A 9 -4.14 10.30 -3.14
C PHE A 9 -4.18 9.05 -2.27
N LEU A 10 -3.01 8.55 -1.85
CA LEU A 10 -2.92 7.35 -1.01
C LEU A 10 -3.37 7.61 0.43
N SER A 11 -3.05 8.79 0.99
CA SER A 11 -3.39 9.16 2.37
C SER A 11 -4.86 9.53 2.53
N GLU A 12 -5.46 10.17 1.52
CA GLU A 12 -6.84 10.66 1.56
C GLU A 12 -7.85 9.72 0.89
N CYS A 13 -7.42 8.52 0.49
CA CYS A 13 -8.26 7.59 -0.25
C CYS A 13 -9.47 7.16 0.59
N THR A 14 -10.67 7.41 0.07
CA THR A 14 -11.93 6.96 0.68
C THR A 14 -12.33 5.56 0.21
N ASP A 15 -13.23 4.88 0.93
CA ASP A 15 -13.77 3.56 0.51
C ASP A 15 -14.36 3.61 -0.91
N ALA A 16 -15.15 4.63 -1.22
CA ALA A 16 -15.72 4.82 -2.56
C ALA A 16 -14.65 5.13 -3.62
N GLY A 17 -13.63 5.91 -3.25
CA GLY A 17 -12.46 6.19 -4.10
C GLY A 17 -11.67 4.91 -4.41
N TYR A 18 -11.43 4.12 -3.40
CA TYR A 18 -10.70 2.85 -3.49
C TYR A 18 -11.39 1.85 -4.41
N GLN A 19 -12.69 1.64 -4.24
CA GLN A 19 -13.48 0.77 -5.10
C GLN A 19 -13.51 1.26 -6.56
N LYS A 20 -13.61 2.57 -6.76
CA LYS A 20 -13.56 3.16 -8.10
C LYS A 20 -12.17 3.13 -8.71
N TRP A 21 -11.11 3.18 -7.91
CA TRP A 21 -9.73 3.13 -8.38
C TRP A 21 -9.47 1.86 -9.17
N TRP A 22 -9.83 0.69 -8.63
CA TRP A 22 -9.73 -0.58 -9.35
C TRP A 22 -10.95 -1.47 -9.09
N PRO A 23 -12.04 -1.28 -9.89
CA PRO A 23 -13.27 -2.03 -9.69
C PRO A 23 -13.10 -3.53 -9.72
N GLY A 24 -13.68 -4.24 -8.75
CA GLY A 24 -13.63 -5.69 -8.63
C GLY A 24 -12.34 -6.24 -8.03
N VAL A 25 -11.30 -5.42 -7.88
CA VAL A 25 -10.04 -5.77 -7.22
C VAL A 25 -9.98 -5.12 -5.85
N HIS A 26 -10.13 -3.81 -5.77
CA HIS A 26 -10.29 -3.06 -4.53
C HIS A 26 -11.73 -3.17 -4.04
N LEU A 27 -11.95 -3.82 -2.91
CA LEU A 27 -13.28 -4.10 -2.40
C LEU A 27 -13.70 -3.11 -1.30
N HIS A 28 -12.85 -2.92 -0.30
CA HIS A 28 -13.10 -1.98 0.80
C HIS A 28 -11.83 -1.37 1.35
N LEU A 29 -11.92 -0.09 1.69
CA LEU A 29 -10.93 0.66 2.45
C LEU A 29 -11.65 1.39 3.59
N ARG A 30 -11.51 0.91 4.82
CA ARG A 30 -12.24 1.47 5.96
C ARG A 30 -11.28 2.09 6.97
N PRO A 31 -11.46 3.36 7.34
CA PRO A 31 -10.71 3.96 8.44
C PRO A 31 -10.94 3.18 9.73
N VAL A 32 -9.87 2.87 10.45
CA VAL A 32 -9.87 2.18 11.74
C VAL A 32 -9.42 3.11 12.85
N ALA A 33 -8.45 3.98 12.57
CA ALA A 33 -7.98 5.01 13.47
C ALA A 33 -7.50 6.22 12.66
N VAL A 34 -7.57 7.39 13.30
CA VAL A 34 -7.02 8.65 12.77
C VAL A 34 -5.77 8.98 13.59
N GLY A 35 -4.68 9.23 12.90
CA GLY A 35 -3.39 9.59 13.49
C GLY A 35 -3.22 11.09 13.72
N ASN A 36 -1.99 11.56 13.57
CA ASN A 36 -1.65 12.98 13.70
C ASN A 36 -1.88 13.75 12.37
N VAL A 37 -1.54 15.03 12.38
CA VAL A 37 -1.66 15.94 11.20
C VAL A 37 -0.85 15.47 9.99
N ASP A 38 0.23 14.72 10.22
CA ASP A 38 1.07 14.16 9.15
C ASP A 38 0.65 12.73 8.76
N HIS A 39 -0.56 12.31 9.11
CA HIS A 39 -1.11 10.98 8.89
C HIS A 39 -0.44 9.83 9.65
N VAL A 40 0.64 10.06 10.41
CA VAL A 40 1.29 9.02 11.22
C VAL A 40 0.34 8.55 12.32
N GLY A 41 0.06 7.25 12.36
CA GLY A 41 -0.94 6.64 13.22
C GLY A 41 -2.29 6.38 12.52
N ASP A 42 -2.52 6.95 11.33
CA ASP A 42 -3.68 6.57 10.53
C ASP A 42 -3.68 5.07 10.29
N ALA A 43 -4.84 4.46 10.49
CA ALA A 43 -5.00 3.03 10.27
C ALA A 43 -6.20 2.78 9.36
N VAL A 44 -6.00 1.96 8.35
CA VAL A 44 -7.03 1.57 7.40
C VAL A 44 -7.12 0.05 7.31
N PHE A 45 -8.34 -0.46 7.32
CA PHE A 45 -8.60 -1.84 6.95
C PHE A 45 -8.76 -1.93 5.44
N MET A 46 -7.95 -2.78 4.81
CA MET A 46 -7.97 -3.05 3.37
C MET A 46 -8.56 -4.43 3.11
N ASP A 47 -9.42 -4.52 2.10
CA ASP A 47 -9.98 -5.75 1.56
C ASP A 47 -9.86 -5.70 0.04
N GLU A 48 -8.98 -6.51 -0.52
CA GLU A 48 -8.63 -6.48 -1.94
C GLU A 48 -8.19 -7.85 -2.47
N PHE A 49 -8.11 -7.99 -3.77
CA PHE A 49 -7.55 -9.16 -4.42
C PHE A 49 -6.12 -8.90 -4.92
N ILE A 50 -5.17 -9.72 -4.49
CA ILE A 50 -3.84 -9.80 -5.07
C ILE A 50 -3.75 -11.07 -5.92
N GLY A 51 -3.94 -10.92 -7.21
CA GLY A 51 -4.17 -12.06 -8.10
C GLY A 51 -5.46 -12.80 -7.73
N LYS A 52 -5.36 -14.10 -7.38
CA LYS A 52 -6.50 -14.90 -6.94
C LYS A 52 -6.73 -14.89 -5.42
N ARG A 53 -5.84 -14.27 -4.67
CA ARG A 53 -5.86 -14.27 -3.20
C ARG A 53 -6.55 -13.01 -2.69
N ARG A 54 -7.60 -13.20 -1.89
CA ARG A 54 -8.22 -12.08 -1.16
C ARG A 54 -7.35 -11.73 0.04
N LEU A 55 -6.89 -10.49 0.09
CA LEU A 55 -6.11 -9.91 1.17
C LEU A 55 -7.04 -9.10 2.08
N ARG A 56 -7.02 -9.40 3.36
CA ARG A 56 -7.74 -8.66 4.39
C ARG A 56 -6.79 -8.36 5.51
N MET A 57 -6.44 -7.11 5.69
CA MET A 57 -5.52 -6.67 6.74
C MET A 57 -5.73 -5.20 7.07
N THR A 58 -5.19 -4.78 8.21
CA THR A 58 -5.08 -3.38 8.58
C THR A 58 -3.67 -2.90 8.29
N ALA A 59 -3.54 -1.73 7.68
CA ALA A 59 -2.29 -1.02 7.51
C ALA A 59 -2.29 0.22 8.40
N VAL A 60 -1.20 0.42 9.14
CA VAL A 60 -1.02 1.58 10.03
C VAL A 60 0.15 2.39 9.51
N VAL A 61 -0.05 3.66 9.23
CA VAL A 61 1.01 4.59 8.85
C VAL A 61 1.97 4.75 10.02
N VAL A 62 3.23 4.38 9.83
CA VAL A 62 4.29 4.52 10.84
C VAL A 62 5.31 5.59 10.48
N GLU A 63 5.35 5.98 9.21
CA GLU A 63 6.18 7.07 8.70
C GLU A 63 5.49 7.68 7.49
N ALA A 64 5.49 9.01 7.39
CA ALA A 64 5.00 9.74 6.23
C ALA A 64 5.86 10.98 5.97
N GLU A 65 6.31 11.10 4.73
CA GLU A 65 6.99 12.29 4.19
C GLU A 65 6.19 12.72 2.95
N PRO A 66 5.41 13.81 3.02
CA PRO A 66 4.59 14.29 1.91
C PRO A 66 5.39 14.42 0.61
N GLY A 67 4.87 13.88 -0.47
CA GLY A 67 5.50 13.89 -1.79
C GLY A 67 6.69 12.94 -1.97
N ARG A 68 7.08 12.18 -0.95
CA ARG A 68 8.29 11.35 -0.99
C ARG A 68 8.13 9.93 -0.51
N LYS A 69 7.46 9.70 0.62
CA LYS A 69 7.47 8.39 1.25
C LYS A 69 6.27 8.18 2.17
N ILE A 70 5.71 6.98 2.14
CA ILE A 70 4.78 6.50 3.15
C ILE A 70 5.17 5.07 3.52
N VAL A 71 5.18 4.77 4.82
CA VAL A 71 5.45 3.44 5.36
C VAL A 71 4.25 2.99 6.20
N TRP A 72 3.70 1.85 5.86
CA TRP A 72 2.66 1.19 6.65
C TRP A 72 3.21 -0.06 7.32
N GLN A 73 2.89 -0.24 8.59
CA GLN A 73 3.02 -1.51 9.27
C GLN A 73 1.74 -2.33 9.08
N LEU A 74 1.90 -3.57 8.65
CA LEU A 74 0.77 -4.47 8.39
C LEU A 74 0.33 -5.18 9.67
N LYS A 75 -1.00 -5.30 9.86
CA LYS A 75 -1.63 -5.98 10.99
C LYS A 75 -2.69 -6.98 10.50
N LYS A 76 -2.70 -8.15 11.12
CA LYS A 76 -3.74 -9.17 10.91
C LYS A 76 -4.12 -9.78 12.26
N GLY A 77 -5.00 -9.07 12.98
CA GLY A 77 -5.26 -9.34 14.40
C GLY A 77 -4.14 -8.86 15.32
N ILE A 78 -2.90 -9.21 15.00
CA ILE A 78 -1.67 -8.75 15.66
C ILE A 78 -0.82 -7.89 14.72
N CYS A 79 0.10 -7.10 15.27
CA CYS A 79 1.13 -6.44 14.47
C CYS A 79 2.03 -7.48 13.83
N LEU A 80 2.09 -7.48 12.51
CA LEU A 80 3.03 -8.32 11.79
C LEU A 80 4.39 -7.60 11.69
N PRO A 81 5.50 -8.30 11.74
CA PRO A 81 6.81 -7.74 11.40
C PRO A 81 6.91 -7.61 9.87
N ALA A 82 6.02 -6.83 9.30
CA ALA A 82 5.91 -6.61 7.86
C ALA A 82 5.51 -5.16 7.60
N TRP A 83 6.23 -4.54 6.68
CA TRP A 83 6.05 -3.14 6.31
C TRP A 83 5.89 -3.03 4.80
N LEU A 84 4.95 -2.20 4.40
CA LEU A 84 4.78 -1.74 3.04
C LEU A 84 5.37 -0.32 2.95
N THR A 85 6.32 -0.12 2.06
CA THR A 85 6.93 1.18 1.81
C THR A 85 6.64 1.62 0.39
N ILE A 86 6.11 2.83 0.23
CA ILE A 86 6.02 3.53 -1.06
C ILE A 86 6.95 4.71 -1.01
N GLU A 87 7.93 4.72 -1.91
CA GLU A 87 8.84 5.84 -2.14
C GLU A 87 8.52 6.46 -3.50
N VAL A 88 8.44 7.78 -3.53
CA VAL A 88 8.10 8.55 -4.72
C VAL A 88 9.23 9.50 -5.04
N THR A 89 9.61 9.59 -6.31
CA THR A 89 10.64 10.51 -6.79
C THR A 89 10.17 11.21 -8.05
N ASP A 90 10.08 12.53 -7.99
CA ASP A 90 9.78 13.35 -9.15
C ASP A 90 10.99 13.41 -10.09
N ARG A 91 10.74 13.21 -11.37
CA ARG A 91 11.71 13.37 -12.46
C ARG A 91 11.10 14.23 -13.56
N ALA A 92 11.94 14.76 -14.43
CA ALA A 92 11.47 15.55 -15.57
C ALA A 92 10.43 14.79 -16.40
N GLY A 93 9.16 15.23 -16.29
CA GLY A 93 8.02 14.66 -17.04
C GLY A 93 7.42 13.37 -16.52
N CYS A 94 7.92 12.79 -15.43
CA CYS A 94 7.35 11.57 -14.84
C CYS A 94 7.57 11.47 -13.32
N VAL A 95 6.81 10.58 -12.69
CA VAL A 95 6.97 10.19 -11.29
C VAL A 95 7.44 8.75 -11.25
N HIS A 96 8.52 8.49 -10.55
CA HIS A 96 9.00 7.16 -10.27
C HIS A 96 8.47 6.71 -8.92
N VAL A 97 7.74 5.60 -8.89
CA VAL A 97 7.20 5.00 -7.67
C VAL A 97 7.92 3.68 -7.41
N ARG A 98 8.43 3.53 -6.19
CA ARG A 98 9.00 2.27 -5.70
C ARG A 98 8.09 1.71 -4.60
N HIS A 99 7.57 0.54 -4.83
CA HIS A 99 6.78 -0.23 -3.88
C HIS A 99 7.64 -1.36 -3.30
N THR A 100 7.78 -1.42 -1.99
CA THR A 100 8.61 -2.42 -1.31
C THR A 100 7.83 -3.03 -0.14
N ILE A 101 7.82 -4.36 -0.05
CA ILE A 101 7.33 -5.07 1.13
C ILE A 101 8.53 -5.71 1.81
N THR A 102 8.78 -5.32 3.07
CA THR A 102 9.77 -5.95 3.93
C THR A 102 9.07 -6.75 5.01
N ALA A 103 9.53 -7.98 5.26
CA ALA A 103 8.99 -8.83 6.31
C ALA A 103 10.08 -9.62 6.98
N GLY A 104 10.05 -9.70 8.32
CA GLY A 104 11.00 -10.48 9.12
C GLY A 104 10.98 -10.06 10.57
N TRP A 105 11.18 -11.03 11.47
CA TRP A 105 11.41 -10.75 12.88
C TRP A 105 12.87 -10.39 13.16
N THR A 106 13.10 -9.65 14.23
CA THR A 106 14.44 -9.36 14.77
C THR A 106 14.72 -10.26 15.98
N GLY A 107 16.01 -10.47 16.30
CA GLY A 107 16.44 -11.23 17.47
C GLY A 107 15.89 -12.66 17.48
N PRO A 108 15.48 -13.19 18.65
CA PRO A 108 14.99 -14.57 18.79
C PRO A 108 13.73 -14.88 17.97
N GLY A 109 12.94 -13.85 17.62
CA GLY A 109 11.74 -13.99 16.80
C GLY A 109 11.99 -14.52 15.39
N ARG A 110 13.22 -14.46 14.88
CA ARG A 110 13.62 -14.96 13.55
C ARG A 110 13.30 -16.45 13.34
N ILE A 111 13.14 -17.21 14.41
CA ILE A 111 12.69 -18.61 14.33
C ILE A 111 11.30 -18.74 13.67
N LEU A 112 10.51 -17.67 13.67
CA LEU A 112 9.18 -17.61 13.05
C LEU A 112 9.20 -17.10 11.60
N ASP A 113 10.35 -16.67 11.07
CA ASP A 113 10.49 -16.22 9.68
C ASP A 113 9.98 -17.21 8.63
N PRO A 114 10.10 -18.56 8.81
CA PRO A 114 9.50 -19.51 7.88
C PRO A 114 7.98 -19.33 7.69
N LEU A 115 7.25 -18.93 8.74
CA LEU A 115 5.81 -18.66 8.65
C LEU A 115 5.52 -17.43 7.77
N LEU A 116 6.34 -16.38 7.90
CA LEU A 116 6.25 -15.21 7.03
C LEU A 116 6.59 -15.55 5.57
N LYS A 117 7.62 -16.35 5.34
CA LYS A 117 8.00 -16.81 3.99
C LYS A 117 6.92 -17.65 3.34
N MET A 118 6.16 -18.41 4.12
CA MET A 118 4.99 -19.15 3.61
C MET A 118 3.86 -18.18 3.25
N TYR A 119 3.65 -17.14 4.04
CA TYR A 119 2.63 -16.11 3.76
C TYR A 119 3.04 -15.23 2.57
N PHE A 120 4.25 -14.69 2.56
CA PHE A 120 4.86 -13.90 1.48
C PHE A 120 5.64 -14.81 0.52
N SER A 121 4.98 -15.84 0.00
CA SER A 121 5.59 -16.80 -0.92
C SER A 121 6.05 -16.14 -2.23
N PRO A 122 6.98 -16.77 -2.99
CA PRO A 122 7.37 -16.26 -4.31
C PRO A 122 6.19 -16.08 -5.28
N ARG A 123 5.15 -16.93 -5.15
CA ARG A 123 3.91 -16.79 -5.95
C ARG A 123 3.14 -15.54 -5.56
N PHE A 124 3.07 -15.22 -4.26
CA PHE A 124 2.46 -14.00 -3.77
C PHE A 124 3.26 -12.78 -4.23
N ALA A 125 4.59 -12.81 -4.11
CA ALA A 125 5.46 -11.73 -4.57
C ALA A 125 5.27 -11.45 -6.07
N ALA A 126 5.24 -12.47 -6.92
CA ALA A 126 4.97 -12.31 -8.35
C ALA A 126 3.55 -11.81 -8.66
N ALA A 127 2.56 -12.15 -7.83
CA ALA A 127 1.20 -11.62 -7.97
C ALA A 127 1.14 -10.14 -7.55
N MET A 128 1.82 -9.78 -6.47
CA MET A 128 1.95 -8.40 -5.99
C MET A 128 2.67 -7.51 -7.03
N ASP A 129 3.76 -8.01 -7.60
CA ASP A 129 4.49 -7.28 -8.64
C ASP A 129 3.59 -6.93 -9.83
N ARG A 130 2.83 -7.90 -10.36
CA ARG A 130 1.85 -7.64 -11.42
C ARG A 130 0.74 -6.70 -10.98
N HIS A 131 0.28 -6.81 -9.73
CA HIS A 131 -0.74 -5.94 -9.15
C HIS A 131 -0.28 -4.49 -9.18
N VAL A 132 0.89 -4.22 -8.62
CA VAL A 132 1.50 -2.89 -8.54
C VAL A 132 1.71 -2.26 -9.92
N HIS A 133 2.19 -3.05 -10.89
CA HIS A 133 2.37 -2.58 -12.28
C HIS A 133 1.05 -2.19 -12.98
N THR A 134 -0.07 -2.71 -12.52
CA THR A 134 -1.40 -2.30 -13.02
C THR A 134 -1.97 -1.16 -12.20
N GLU A 135 -1.85 -1.23 -10.89
CA GLU A 135 -2.45 -0.33 -9.92
C GLU A 135 -1.97 1.12 -10.05
N PHE A 136 -0.64 1.34 -10.12
CA PHE A 136 -0.09 2.69 -10.17
C PHE A 136 -0.42 3.46 -11.44
N PRO A 137 -0.42 2.88 -12.65
CA PRO A 137 -0.95 3.56 -13.83
C PRO A 137 -2.40 4.05 -13.67
N LEU A 138 -3.25 3.30 -12.96
CA LEU A 138 -4.64 3.71 -12.69
C LEU A 138 -4.74 4.96 -11.80
N ILE A 139 -3.78 5.21 -10.90
CA ILE A 139 -3.71 6.46 -10.14
C ILE A 139 -3.56 7.65 -11.09
N ARG A 140 -2.66 7.53 -12.06
CA ARG A 140 -2.45 8.58 -13.07
C ARG A 140 -3.74 8.88 -13.85
N GLU A 141 -4.45 7.86 -14.27
CA GLU A 141 -5.72 8.01 -15.00
C GLU A 141 -6.80 8.68 -14.15
N ARG A 142 -6.75 8.45 -12.82
CA ARG A 142 -7.66 9.08 -11.86
C ARG A 142 -7.36 10.55 -11.64
N LEU A 143 -6.08 10.87 -11.45
CA LEU A 143 -5.63 12.23 -11.16
C LEU A 143 -5.61 13.13 -12.41
N HIS A 144 -5.28 12.55 -13.55
CA HIS A 144 -5.14 13.24 -14.83
C HIS A 144 -5.88 12.47 -15.94
N PRO A 145 -7.24 12.46 -15.93
CA PRO A 145 -7.99 11.79 -16.98
C PRO A 145 -7.65 12.43 -18.32
N THR A 146 -7.18 11.61 -19.26
CA THR A 146 -7.02 12.03 -20.66
C THR A 146 -8.39 12.42 -21.20
N ALA A 147 -8.56 13.67 -21.61
CA ALA A 147 -9.77 14.10 -22.29
C ALA A 147 -9.97 13.22 -23.55
N GLN A 148 -11.09 12.50 -23.58
CA GLN A 148 -11.55 11.77 -24.76
C GLN A 148 -12.12 12.72 -25.77
#